data_9cca6520febdb318b253ec58da9f660a
#
_entry.id   9cca6520febdb318b253ec58da9f660a
#
_cell.length_a   1.000
_cell.length_b   1.000
_cell.length_c   1.000
_cell.angle_alpha   90.00
_cell.angle_beta   90.00
_cell.angle_gamma   90.00
#
_symmetry.space_group_name_H-M   'P 1'
#
loop_
_entity.id
_entity.type
_entity.pdbx_description
1 polymer ?
#
loop_
_entity_poly.entity_id
_entity_poly.type
_entity_poly.pdbx_seq_one_letter_code
_entity_poly.pdbx_strand_id
1 'polypeptide(L)'
;MVRSRTKKNRLEIGGSSVCRKSPVDCWTFLKYHGKIERKAVEGMLKQGTENRSQMEFFCIDQFVPKKHLLRKIDKAVNFDHIYEMVEELYSPDNGRPSCDPVVLFKMVIIQHLYGIPSLRRTVEEIDMNVAYRWFLGYTMSDKLPHFATISYNFLHRFTEQTIEEVFHWVLDEIAAHHMLSPEAVFIDGTHIKASANMKKRIKREIPVAAKKYEELLMEEINEDRENHGKKQFTDDKNDTSKTKNVTESTTDPDCGVFNKGEHKKQFAYEAHTACDKNGYIMDVEVTPGNVHDSVAFEEYYDRLTESFPQIEYVVMDAGYKTPAVAKKVIDSGRIPVLPYKRTNGKEGCFKPYDYVYDEYYDCVICPNNEVLKYSTTNREGYKEYKSCPKICEKCPELAKCTQSRNHQKTVLKHIWSDYMEQTEDIRHTTGMRELYDKRKETIERCFADAKEKHGMRYTLVRGLSQVTKWVRLKFAAMNIKKYALHTA
;
A
#
# COMPACT_ATOMS: atom_id res chain seq x y z
N MET A 1 -39.14 29.48 -2.01
CA MET A 1 -39.26 30.87 -1.54
C MET A 1 -37.87 31.36 -1.23
N VAL A 2 -37.47 32.29 -1.92
CA VAL A 2 -37.11 33.69 -1.93
C VAL A 2 -35.62 33.88 -2.11
N ARG A 3 -35.26 34.29 -3.27
CA ARG A 3 -34.81 35.55 -3.90
C ARG A 3 -33.32 35.89 -3.74
N SER A 4 -32.77 35.93 -4.93
CA SER A 4 -31.61 36.66 -5.45
C SER A 4 -31.41 38.11 -4.93
N ARG A 5 -30.14 38.55 -4.86
CA ARG A 5 -29.77 39.95 -5.11
C ARG A 5 -28.36 40.05 -5.72
N THR A 6 -28.39 40.39 -7.00
CA THR A 6 -27.29 41.01 -7.76
C THR A 6 -27.03 42.45 -7.28
N LYS A 7 -25.78 42.85 -7.10
CA LYS A 7 -25.37 44.27 -7.10
C LYS A 7 -24.45 44.54 -8.27
N LYS A 8 -24.93 45.33 -9.21
CA LYS A 8 -24.14 46.09 -10.21
C LYS A 8 -23.46 47.25 -9.50
N ASN A 9 -22.18 47.43 -9.74
CA ASN A 9 -21.51 48.72 -9.54
C ASN A 9 -21.12 49.26 -10.89
N ARG A 10 -21.73 50.41 -11.20
CA ARG A 10 -21.48 51.30 -12.32
C ARG A 10 -20.43 52.31 -11.88
N LEU A 11 -19.40 52.50 -12.62
CA LEU A 11 -18.52 53.68 -12.51
C LEU A 11 -18.60 54.40 -13.86
N GLU A 12 -19.19 55.59 -13.81
CA GLU A 12 -19.17 56.61 -14.86
C GLU A 12 -17.84 57.36 -14.77
N ILE A 13 -17.19 57.54 -15.89
CA ILE A 13 -16.30 58.71 -16.09
C ILE A 13 -16.60 59.28 -17.45
N GLY A 14 -16.97 60.51 -17.41
CA GLY A 14 -17.48 61.27 -18.54
C GLY A 14 -16.38 61.95 -19.37
N GLY A 15 -16.84 62.54 -20.43
CA GLY A 15 -16.23 63.73 -21.05
C GLY A 15 -15.75 63.53 -22.48
N SER A 16 -16.64 63.72 -23.40
CA SER A 16 -16.60 64.61 -24.59
C SER A 16 -15.35 64.60 -25.49
N SER A 17 -15.52 64.24 -26.74
CA SER A 17 -15.73 65.23 -27.79
C SER A 17 -16.04 64.55 -29.13
N VAL A 18 -17.12 64.95 -29.69
CA VAL A 18 -17.63 64.53 -30.99
C VAL A 18 -16.73 65.16 -32.07
N CYS A 19 -16.17 64.36 -32.93
CA CYS A 19 -15.75 64.82 -34.25
C CYS A 19 -16.51 64.02 -35.32
N ARG A 20 -17.58 64.59 -35.81
CA ARG A 20 -18.28 64.14 -37.03
C ARG A 20 -17.46 64.49 -38.23
N LYS A 21 -16.88 63.52 -38.93
CA LYS A 21 -16.54 63.64 -40.35
C LYS A 21 -16.97 62.35 -41.07
N SER A 22 -17.61 62.58 -42.22
CA SER A 22 -18.32 61.62 -43.05
C SER A 22 -17.39 60.55 -43.66
N PRO A 23 -17.96 59.36 -44.06
CA PRO A 23 -17.21 58.18 -44.53
C PRO A 23 -16.63 58.30 -45.97
N VAL A 24 -16.63 59.45 -46.58
CA VAL A 24 -16.26 59.55 -48.02
C VAL A 24 -14.77 59.89 -48.24
N ASP A 25 -14.03 60.41 -47.25
CA ASP A 25 -12.68 60.95 -47.49
C ASP A 25 -11.56 59.93 -47.20
N CYS A 26 -11.91 58.72 -46.82
CA CYS A 26 -10.88 57.71 -46.49
C CYS A 26 -10.44 56.82 -47.69
N TRP A 27 -11.09 56.93 -48.87
CA TRP A 27 -10.79 56.12 -50.05
C TRP A 27 -9.90 56.78 -51.08
N THR A 28 -9.66 58.10 -51.02
CA THR A 28 -8.88 58.86 -51.99
C THR A 28 -7.39 58.95 -51.64
N PHE A 29 -6.97 58.59 -50.42
CA PHE A 29 -5.56 58.67 -49.98
C PHE A 29 -4.74 57.41 -50.32
N LEU A 30 -5.35 56.36 -50.84
CA LEU A 30 -4.69 55.09 -51.11
C LEU A 30 -4.25 54.89 -52.57
N LYS A 31 -4.30 55.95 -53.43
CA LYS A 31 -3.96 55.80 -54.85
C LYS A 31 -2.66 56.49 -55.30
N TYR A 32 -1.92 57.10 -54.41
CA TYR A 32 -0.66 57.77 -54.77
C TYR A 32 0.43 57.61 -53.72
N HIS A 33 0.83 56.37 -53.45
CA HIS A 33 2.21 56.15 -53.00
C HIS A 33 2.65 54.77 -53.46
N GLY A 34 3.72 54.79 -54.24
CA GLY A 34 4.35 53.63 -54.78
C GLY A 34 4.79 52.65 -53.69
N LYS A 35 4.96 51.43 -54.16
CA LYS A 35 5.56 50.26 -53.45
C LYS A 35 6.17 50.58 -52.07
N ILE A 36 5.33 50.66 -51.07
CA ILE A 36 5.77 50.37 -49.70
C ILE A 36 5.93 48.90 -49.67
N GLU A 37 7.18 48.42 -49.72
CA GLU A 37 7.49 47.09 -49.24
C GLU A 37 6.88 46.97 -47.87
N ARG A 38 5.80 46.21 -47.79
CA ARG A 38 5.27 45.79 -46.50
C ARG A 38 6.37 44.99 -45.83
N LYS A 39 7.24 45.61 -45.03
CA LYS A 39 7.88 44.91 -43.93
C LYS A 39 6.71 44.30 -43.19
N ALA A 40 6.53 42.99 -43.33
CA ALA A 40 5.58 42.23 -42.53
C ALA A 40 5.86 42.60 -41.09
N VAL A 41 4.97 43.36 -40.47
CA VAL A 41 4.87 43.42 -39.02
C VAL A 41 4.61 41.98 -38.65
N GLU A 42 5.62 41.27 -38.15
CA GLU A 42 5.42 39.95 -37.58
C GLU A 42 4.39 40.13 -36.47
N GLY A 43 3.15 39.83 -36.80
CA GLY A 43 2.07 39.83 -35.82
C GLY A 43 2.46 38.88 -34.72
N MET A 44 2.10 39.16 -33.46
CA MET A 44 2.33 38.28 -32.33
C MET A 44 1.78 36.86 -32.53
N LEU A 45 0.86 36.67 -33.48
CA LEU A 45 0.35 35.38 -33.94
C LEU A 45 1.18 34.88 -35.12
N LYS A 46 2.15 33.98 -34.84
CA LYS A 46 2.87 33.23 -35.88
C LYS A 46 2.02 32.07 -36.35
N GLN A 47 1.75 32.03 -37.64
CA GLN A 47 1.22 30.81 -38.29
C GLN A 47 2.35 29.78 -38.37
N GLY A 48 2.06 28.55 -37.86
CA GLY A 48 3.06 27.47 -37.92
C GLY A 48 3.32 27.04 -39.37
N THR A 49 4.59 26.74 -39.69
CA THR A 49 4.97 26.10 -40.95
C THR A 49 4.88 24.59 -40.81
N GLU A 50 4.26 23.92 -41.78
CA GLU A 50 4.18 22.46 -41.81
C GLU A 50 5.49 21.88 -42.42
N ASN A 51 6.41 21.42 -41.55
CA ASN A 51 7.67 20.80 -41.97
C ASN A 51 7.69 19.29 -41.78
N ARG A 52 6.53 18.63 -41.82
CA ARG A 52 6.40 17.19 -41.48
C ARG A 52 7.16 16.27 -42.46
N SER A 53 7.43 16.71 -43.65
CA SER A 53 8.12 15.94 -44.71
C SER A 53 9.60 16.28 -44.84
N GLN A 54 10.13 17.17 -44.01
CA GLN A 54 11.52 17.53 -44.00
C GLN A 54 12.35 16.36 -43.49
N MET A 55 13.37 15.93 -44.25
CA MET A 55 14.33 14.94 -43.79
C MET A 55 15.33 15.60 -42.83
N GLU A 56 15.49 14.99 -41.67
CA GLU A 56 16.46 15.40 -40.66
C GLU A 56 17.35 14.22 -40.30
N PHE A 57 18.67 14.47 -40.20
CA PHE A 57 19.65 13.48 -39.75
C PHE A 57 20.03 13.74 -38.32
N PHE A 58 19.72 12.80 -37.43
CA PHE A 58 20.03 12.96 -36.01
C PHE A 58 20.39 11.62 -35.36
N CYS A 59 21.16 11.69 -34.28
CA CYS A 59 21.34 10.58 -33.34
C CYS A 59 20.23 10.62 -32.30
N ILE A 60 19.57 9.50 -32.03
CA ILE A 60 18.49 9.39 -31.04
C ILE A 60 18.91 9.91 -29.65
N ASP A 61 20.19 9.75 -29.32
CA ASP A 61 20.76 10.25 -28.07
C ASP A 61 20.64 11.76 -27.91
N GLN A 62 20.68 12.54 -29.00
CA GLN A 62 20.60 14.01 -28.95
C GLN A 62 19.20 14.53 -28.59
N PHE A 63 18.14 13.72 -28.86
CA PHE A 63 16.77 14.09 -28.58
C PHE A 63 16.36 13.89 -27.12
N VAL A 64 17.02 12.99 -26.41
CA VAL A 64 16.70 12.75 -25.00
C VAL A 64 17.44 13.77 -24.13
N PRO A 65 16.73 14.66 -23.39
CA PRO A 65 17.37 15.66 -22.55
C PRO A 65 18.33 15.04 -21.53
N LYS A 66 19.49 15.66 -21.30
CA LYS A 66 20.50 15.15 -20.35
C LYS A 66 19.96 14.93 -18.94
N LYS A 67 18.97 15.71 -18.51
CA LYS A 67 18.32 15.60 -17.19
C LYS A 67 17.09 14.67 -17.20
N HIS A 68 16.82 13.94 -18.29
CA HIS A 68 15.67 13.05 -18.38
C HIS A 68 15.77 11.90 -17.37
N LEU A 69 14.65 11.52 -16.75
CA LEU A 69 14.60 10.47 -15.71
C LEU A 69 15.23 9.15 -16.18
N LEU A 70 14.92 8.71 -17.41
CA LEU A 70 15.46 7.44 -17.92
C LEU A 70 16.97 7.45 -18.07
N ARG A 71 17.60 8.61 -18.39
CA ARG A 71 19.08 8.72 -18.38
C ARG A 71 19.65 8.58 -16.97
N LYS A 72 18.98 9.14 -15.99
CA LYS A 72 19.40 9.01 -14.60
C LYS A 72 19.29 7.56 -14.15
N ILE A 73 18.22 6.87 -14.52
CA ILE A 73 18.01 5.45 -14.21
C ILE A 73 19.07 4.59 -14.92
N ASP A 74 19.29 4.80 -16.21
CA ASP A 74 20.25 4.02 -16.99
C ASP A 74 21.70 4.19 -16.49
N LYS A 75 22.02 5.37 -15.94
CA LYS A 75 23.32 5.63 -15.32
C LYS A 75 23.43 5.01 -13.90
N ALA A 76 22.34 5.00 -13.15
CA ALA A 76 22.33 4.60 -11.74
C ALA A 76 22.22 3.08 -11.55
N VAL A 77 21.63 2.36 -12.50
CA VAL A 77 21.29 0.93 -12.37
C VAL A 77 21.95 0.15 -13.49
N ASN A 78 22.76 -0.85 -13.13
CA ASN A 78 23.33 -1.80 -14.09
C ASN A 78 22.34 -2.93 -14.37
N PHE A 79 21.62 -2.86 -15.48
CA PHE A 79 20.61 -3.86 -15.84
C PHE A 79 21.20 -5.19 -16.33
N ASP A 80 22.51 -5.30 -16.50
CA ASP A 80 23.16 -6.55 -16.96
C ASP A 80 23.03 -7.68 -15.92
N HIS A 81 22.87 -7.35 -14.65
CA HIS A 81 22.59 -8.34 -13.60
C HIS A 81 21.30 -9.17 -13.86
N ILE A 82 20.36 -8.64 -14.66
CA ILE A 82 19.18 -9.41 -15.06
C ILE A 82 19.56 -10.65 -15.86
N TYR A 83 20.64 -10.60 -16.68
CA TYR A 83 21.07 -11.78 -17.44
C TYR A 83 21.46 -12.93 -16.50
N GLU A 84 22.21 -12.64 -15.44
CA GLU A 84 22.65 -13.62 -14.45
C GLU A 84 21.45 -14.29 -13.75
N MET A 85 20.43 -13.50 -13.37
CA MET A 85 19.24 -14.00 -12.68
C MET A 85 18.33 -14.87 -13.54
N VAL A 86 18.37 -14.72 -14.86
CA VAL A 86 17.46 -15.42 -15.78
C VAL A 86 18.16 -16.43 -16.70
N GLU A 87 19.49 -16.57 -16.64
CA GLU A 87 20.26 -17.42 -17.53
C GLU A 87 19.75 -18.86 -17.54
N GLU A 88 19.51 -19.43 -16.37
CA GLU A 88 19.00 -20.81 -16.21
C GLU A 88 17.60 -21.04 -16.80
N LEU A 89 16.84 -19.96 -17.02
CA LEU A 89 15.48 -20.02 -17.59
C LEU A 89 15.50 -20.10 -19.12
N TYR A 90 16.68 -20.03 -19.74
CA TYR A 90 16.87 -20.06 -21.20
C TYR A 90 17.65 -21.31 -21.60
N SER A 91 17.18 -21.96 -22.67
CA SER A 91 17.91 -23.12 -23.23
C SER A 91 19.17 -22.64 -23.95
N PRO A 92 20.34 -23.25 -23.68
CA PRO A 92 21.59 -22.84 -24.33
C PRO A 92 21.62 -23.18 -25.83
N ASP A 93 20.98 -24.31 -26.23
CA ASP A 93 21.19 -24.90 -27.55
C ASP A 93 19.93 -25.12 -28.40
N ASN A 94 18.73 -24.87 -27.85
CA ASN A 94 17.48 -25.26 -28.51
C ASN A 94 16.47 -24.12 -28.56
N GLY A 95 15.84 -23.95 -29.73
CA GLY A 95 14.73 -23.04 -29.94
C GLY A 95 15.03 -21.79 -30.77
N ARG A 96 13.99 -20.98 -30.98
CA ARG A 96 14.15 -19.70 -31.68
C ARG A 96 14.86 -18.69 -30.76
N PRO A 97 15.75 -17.83 -31.32
CA PRO A 97 16.35 -16.73 -30.54
C PRO A 97 15.32 -15.98 -29.74
N SER A 98 15.54 -15.87 -28.44
CA SER A 98 14.64 -15.21 -27.52
C SER A 98 14.70 -13.69 -27.69
N CYS A 99 13.65 -13.00 -27.21
CA CYS A 99 13.75 -11.57 -26.97
C CYS A 99 14.68 -11.34 -25.79
N ASP A 100 15.51 -10.30 -25.87
CA ASP A 100 16.41 -9.90 -24.80
C ASP A 100 15.65 -9.68 -23.46
N PRO A 101 16.01 -10.40 -22.38
CA PRO A 101 15.36 -10.26 -21.08
C PRO A 101 15.50 -8.86 -20.49
N VAL A 102 16.65 -8.21 -20.65
CA VAL A 102 16.86 -6.83 -20.14
C VAL A 102 15.88 -5.86 -20.80
N VAL A 103 15.66 -6.02 -22.12
CA VAL A 103 14.67 -5.22 -22.84
C VAL A 103 13.26 -5.48 -22.29
N LEU A 104 12.89 -6.75 -22.04
CA LEU A 104 11.57 -7.09 -21.49
C LEU A 104 11.37 -6.46 -20.12
N PHE A 105 12.35 -6.53 -19.23
CA PHE A 105 12.29 -5.88 -17.91
C PHE A 105 12.25 -4.36 -18.04
N LYS A 106 13.08 -3.73 -18.86
CA LYS A 106 13.05 -2.28 -19.11
C LYS A 106 11.69 -1.81 -19.63
N MET A 107 11.01 -2.59 -20.49
CA MET A 107 9.66 -2.28 -20.97
C MET A 107 8.62 -2.31 -19.82
N VAL A 108 8.69 -3.30 -18.94
CA VAL A 108 7.79 -3.38 -17.75
C VAL A 108 8.13 -2.29 -16.73
N ILE A 109 9.39 -1.95 -16.56
CA ILE A 109 9.81 -0.80 -15.74
C ILE A 109 9.21 0.50 -16.28
N ILE A 110 9.27 0.76 -17.58
CA ILE A 110 8.61 1.92 -18.20
C ILE A 110 7.11 1.92 -17.87
N GLN A 111 6.44 0.76 -18.03
CA GLN A 111 5.01 0.63 -17.70
C GLN A 111 4.72 1.10 -16.27
N HIS A 112 5.53 0.64 -15.31
CA HIS A 112 5.32 0.95 -13.89
C HIS A 112 5.75 2.36 -13.53
N LEU A 113 6.85 2.87 -14.08
CA LEU A 113 7.34 4.24 -13.84
C LEU A 113 6.32 5.31 -14.26
N TYR A 114 5.67 5.09 -15.38
CA TYR A 114 4.74 6.06 -15.97
C TYR A 114 3.26 5.70 -15.75
N GLY A 115 2.98 4.64 -14.98
CA GLY A 115 1.63 4.22 -14.63
C GLY A 115 0.78 3.80 -15.83
N ILE A 116 1.41 3.28 -16.90
CA ILE A 116 0.72 2.86 -18.11
C ILE A 116 -0.15 1.63 -17.79
N PRO A 117 -1.45 1.63 -18.15
CA PRO A 117 -2.40 0.66 -17.61
C PRO A 117 -2.24 -0.77 -18.14
N SER A 118 -1.64 -0.97 -19.31
CA SER A 118 -1.50 -2.31 -19.93
C SER A 118 -0.25 -2.44 -20.78
N LEU A 119 0.25 -3.68 -20.94
CA LEU A 119 1.39 -3.98 -21.80
C LEU A 119 1.16 -3.59 -23.27
N ARG A 120 -0.07 -3.74 -23.78
CA ARG A 120 -0.41 -3.30 -25.14
C ARG A 120 -0.18 -1.79 -25.27
N ARG A 121 -0.73 -1.01 -24.34
CA ARG A 121 -0.54 0.43 -24.34
C ARG A 121 0.92 0.83 -24.13
N THR A 122 1.66 0.07 -23.34
CA THR A 122 3.10 0.29 -23.14
C THR A 122 3.88 0.16 -24.45
N VAL A 123 3.62 -0.88 -25.23
CA VAL A 123 4.29 -1.05 -26.54
C VAL A 123 3.92 0.09 -27.50
N GLU A 124 2.63 0.49 -27.54
CA GLU A 124 2.18 1.63 -28.37
C GLU A 124 2.86 2.95 -27.95
N GLU A 125 2.99 3.20 -26.64
CA GLU A 125 3.68 4.39 -26.11
C GLU A 125 5.19 4.36 -26.42
N ILE A 126 5.84 3.20 -26.28
CA ILE A 126 7.27 3.04 -26.59
C ILE A 126 7.50 3.26 -28.09
N ASP A 127 6.59 2.81 -28.95
CA ASP A 127 6.73 2.95 -30.40
C ASP A 127 6.84 4.40 -30.83
N MET A 128 6.15 5.30 -30.16
CA MET A 128 6.07 6.72 -30.48
C MET A 128 6.98 7.62 -29.63
N ASN A 129 7.62 7.08 -28.56
CA ASN A 129 8.41 7.88 -27.63
C ASN A 129 9.91 7.66 -27.78
N VAL A 130 10.61 8.68 -28.21
CA VAL A 130 12.06 8.66 -28.43
C VAL A 130 12.84 8.30 -27.17
N ALA A 131 12.45 8.82 -26.00
CA ALA A 131 13.16 8.55 -24.76
C ALA A 131 12.98 7.10 -24.29
N TYR A 132 11.81 6.51 -24.55
CA TYR A 132 11.57 5.09 -24.23
C TYR A 132 12.38 4.18 -25.14
N ARG A 133 12.42 4.46 -26.46
CA ARG A 133 13.25 3.73 -27.40
C ARG A 133 14.73 3.83 -27.06
N TRP A 134 15.19 5.03 -26.74
CA TRP A 134 16.56 5.27 -26.29
C TRP A 134 16.93 4.41 -25.07
N PHE A 135 16.05 4.34 -24.06
CA PHE A 135 16.28 3.57 -22.84
C PHE A 135 16.35 2.06 -23.09
N LEU A 136 15.66 1.57 -24.13
CA LEU A 136 15.69 0.18 -24.56
C LEU A 136 16.86 -0.14 -25.49
N GLY A 137 17.61 0.87 -25.95
CA GLY A 137 18.67 0.71 -26.94
C GLY A 137 18.16 0.53 -28.39
N TYR A 138 16.89 0.89 -28.66
CA TYR A 138 16.29 0.78 -30.00
C TYR A 138 16.34 2.08 -30.77
N THR A 139 16.55 1.95 -32.11
CA THR A 139 16.38 3.05 -33.07
C THR A 139 14.90 3.29 -33.38
N MET A 140 14.59 4.36 -34.12
CA MET A 140 13.21 4.65 -34.55
C MET A 140 12.66 3.64 -35.56
N SER A 141 13.55 2.92 -36.29
CA SER A 141 13.19 1.90 -37.28
C SER A 141 13.09 0.48 -36.69
N ASP A 142 13.63 0.23 -35.52
CA ASP A 142 13.64 -1.10 -34.93
C ASP A 142 12.24 -1.58 -34.56
N LYS A 143 11.98 -2.84 -34.80
CA LYS A 143 10.71 -3.47 -34.51
C LYS A 143 10.64 -3.88 -33.04
N LEU A 144 9.65 -3.36 -32.32
CA LEU A 144 9.43 -3.70 -30.92
C LEU A 144 8.87 -5.11 -30.72
N PRO A 145 9.18 -5.76 -29.57
CA PRO A 145 8.52 -7.00 -29.16
C PRO A 145 7.01 -6.81 -29.05
N HIS A 146 6.25 -7.81 -29.52
CA HIS A 146 4.80 -7.78 -29.35
C HIS A 146 4.42 -7.93 -27.88
N PHE A 147 3.39 -7.24 -27.44
CA PHE A 147 2.93 -7.26 -26.02
C PHE A 147 2.65 -8.68 -25.50
N ALA A 148 2.20 -9.61 -26.38
CA ALA A 148 1.97 -11.00 -26.00
C ALA A 148 3.28 -11.74 -25.67
N THR A 149 4.39 -11.41 -26.32
CA THR A 149 5.72 -11.95 -25.98
C THR A 149 6.14 -11.53 -24.59
N ILE A 150 5.96 -10.26 -24.25
CA ILE A 150 6.24 -9.74 -22.90
C ILE A 150 5.36 -10.46 -21.89
N SER A 151 4.04 -10.48 -22.13
CA SER A 151 3.08 -11.14 -21.26
C SER A 151 3.42 -12.63 -21.03
N TYR A 152 3.76 -13.36 -22.09
CA TYR A 152 4.12 -14.77 -22.00
C TYR A 152 5.33 -15.00 -21.09
N ASN A 153 6.40 -14.20 -21.24
CA ASN A 153 7.59 -14.33 -20.40
C ASN A 153 7.29 -14.06 -18.93
N PHE A 154 6.53 -13.00 -18.61
CA PHE A 154 6.17 -12.68 -17.23
C PHE A 154 5.13 -13.62 -16.62
N LEU A 155 4.32 -14.30 -17.43
CA LEU A 155 3.37 -15.30 -16.94
C LEU A 155 4.03 -16.67 -16.71
N HIS A 156 4.91 -17.11 -17.61
CA HIS A 156 5.34 -18.51 -17.71
C HIS A 156 6.84 -18.73 -17.48
N ARG A 157 7.71 -17.76 -17.82
CA ARG A 157 9.16 -17.92 -17.71
C ARG A 157 9.70 -17.31 -16.42
N PHE A 158 9.44 -16.01 -16.17
CA PHE A 158 9.92 -15.37 -14.97
C PHE A 158 9.02 -15.74 -13.78
N THR A 159 9.60 -16.59 -12.91
CA THR A 159 8.88 -17.09 -11.72
C THR A 159 8.65 -15.97 -10.69
N GLU A 160 7.92 -16.27 -9.64
CA GLU A 160 7.76 -15.35 -8.51
C GLU A 160 9.09 -15.11 -7.81
N GLN A 161 9.91 -16.18 -7.68
CA GLN A 161 11.26 -16.11 -7.14
C GLN A 161 12.16 -15.19 -7.97
N THR A 162 12.18 -15.33 -9.31
CA THR A 162 12.96 -14.44 -10.21
C THR A 162 12.60 -12.97 -10.00
N ILE A 163 11.31 -12.65 -9.83
CA ILE A 163 10.85 -11.27 -9.59
C ILE A 163 11.24 -10.79 -8.20
N GLU A 164 11.27 -11.67 -7.22
CA GLU A 164 11.75 -11.39 -5.88
C GLU A 164 13.25 -11.09 -5.87
N GLU A 165 14.05 -11.90 -6.57
CA GLU A 165 15.48 -11.67 -6.75
C GLU A 165 15.76 -10.30 -7.42
N VAL A 166 14.99 -9.94 -8.45
CA VAL A 166 15.08 -8.60 -9.07
C VAL A 166 14.72 -7.49 -8.08
N PHE A 167 13.72 -7.70 -7.23
CA PHE A 167 13.34 -6.73 -6.21
C PHE A 167 14.45 -6.54 -5.16
N HIS A 168 15.03 -7.64 -4.67
CA HIS A 168 16.13 -7.62 -3.70
C HIS A 168 17.40 -7.01 -4.29
N TRP A 169 17.77 -7.38 -5.52
CA TRP A 169 18.89 -6.76 -6.21
C TRP A 169 18.78 -5.22 -6.25
N VAL A 170 17.60 -4.67 -6.53
CA VAL A 170 17.39 -3.22 -6.48
C VAL A 170 17.62 -2.64 -5.08
N LEU A 171 17.26 -3.38 -4.04
CA LEU A 171 17.51 -2.96 -2.65
C LEU A 171 18.99 -3.02 -2.29
N ASP A 172 19.70 -4.04 -2.76
CA ASP A 172 21.13 -4.21 -2.55
C ASP A 172 21.93 -3.06 -3.18
N GLU A 173 21.56 -2.64 -4.41
CA GLU A 173 22.12 -1.47 -5.05
C GLU A 173 21.91 -0.18 -4.22
N ILE A 174 20.71 0.00 -3.67
CA ILE A 174 20.39 1.15 -2.81
C ILE A 174 21.19 1.09 -1.50
N ALA A 175 21.31 -0.11 -0.90
CA ALA A 175 22.05 -0.34 0.33
C ALA A 175 23.56 -0.12 0.14
N ALA A 176 24.14 -0.57 -0.98
CA ALA A 176 25.53 -0.36 -1.33
C ALA A 176 25.92 1.12 -1.40
N HIS A 177 24.96 1.98 -1.72
CA HIS A 177 25.15 3.44 -1.73
C HIS A 177 24.74 4.14 -0.41
N HIS A 178 24.54 3.39 0.68
CA HIS A 178 24.17 3.88 2.00
C HIS A 178 22.88 4.73 2.02
N MET A 179 21.95 4.45 1.12
CA MET A 179 20.68 5.18 1.02
C MET A 179 19.53 4.50 1.76
N LEU A 180 19.66 3.22 2.09
CA LEU A 180 18.72 2.47 2.88
C LEU A 180 19.00 2.70 4.39
N SER A 181 17.96 2.90 5.17
CA SER A 181 18.03 3.15 6.61
C SER A 181 17.03 2.26 7.35
N PRO A 182 17.38 0.98 7.54
CA PRO A 182 16.45 -0.04 8.02
C PRO A 182 16.17 0.00 9.53
N GLU A 183 16.81 0.86 10.33
CA GLU A 183 16.67 0.87 11.80
C GLU A 183 15.22 1.09 12.25
N ALA A 184 14.45 1.86 11.47
CA ALA A 184 13.03 2.07 11.69
C ALA A 184 12.24 1.70 10.43
N VAL A 185 11.39 0.69 10.55
CA VAL A 185 10.53 0.22 9.46
C VAL A 185 9.08 0.64 9.70
N PHE A 186 8.43 1.09 8.63
CA PHE A 186 7.02 1.51 8.63
C PHE A 186 6.21 0.48 7.86
N ILE A 187 5.30 -0.22 8.55
CA ILE A 187 4.47 -1.28 7.98
C ILE A 187 3.02 -0.80 7.89
N ASP A 188 2.40 -1.03 6.74
CA ASP A 188 0.99 -0.72 6.49
C ASP A 188 0.44 -1.54 5.32
N GLY A 189 -0.89 -1.66 5.25
CA GLY A 189 -1.60 -2.35 4.18
C GLY A 189 -2.27 -1.38 3.20
N THR A 190 -2.29 -1.75 1.93
CA THR A 190 -3.02 -0.98 0.93
C THR A 190 -3.80 -1.86 -0.04
N HIS A 191 -5.07 -1.54 -0.23
CA HIS A 191 -5.95 -2.31 -1.12
C HIS A 191 -5.80 -1.89 -2.58
N ILE A 192 -5.76 -2.90 -3.45
CA ILE A 192 -5.68 -2.81 -4.91
C ILE A 192 -6.96 -3.44 -5.47
N LYS A 193 -7.75 -2.68 -6.21
CA LYS A 193 -8.97 -3.21 -6.83
C LYS A 193 -8.63 -4.28 -7.84
N ALA A 194 -9.22 -5.48 -7.67
CA ALA A 194 -9.03 -6.62 -8.55
C ALA A 194 -9.80 -6.49 -9.88
N SER A 195 -9.31 -7.20 -10.91
CA SER A 195 -9.99 -7.35 -12.22
C SER A 195 -11.14 -8.33 -12.14
N ALA A 196 -12.07 -8.09 -11.21
CA ALA A 196 -13.19 -8.96 -10.91
C ALA A 196 -14.52 -8.20 -10.80
N ASN A 197 -15.61 -8.82 -11.23
CA ASN A 197 -16.94 -8.23 -11.22
C ASN A 197 -17.75 -8.73 -10.03
N MET A 198 -18.22 -7.82 -9.17
CA MET A 198 -19.04 -8.15 -7.99
C MET A 198 -20.37 -8.88 -8.30
N LYS A 199 -20.86 -8.80 -9.53
CA LYS A 199 -22.05 -9.55 -9.96
C LYS A 199 -21.74 -11.01 -10.28
N LYS A 200 -20.47 -11.34 -10.61
CA LYS A 200 -19.99 -12.70 -10.92
C LYS A 200 -19.33 -13.30 -9.67
N ARG A 201 -20.14 -13.78 -8.74
CA ARG A 201 -19.69 -14.32 -7.46
C ARG A 201 -20.45 -15.58 -7.07
N ILE A 202 -19.78 -16.43 -6.32
CA ILE A 202 -20.34 -17.61 -5.68
C ILE A 202 -20.07 -17.53 -4.17
N LYS A 203 -20.88 -18.25 -3.38
CA LYS A 203 -20.56 -18.51 -1.97
C LYS A 203 -19.88 -19.86 -1.91
N ARG A 204 -18.72 -19.92 -1.27
CA ARG A 204 -17.96 -21.14 -1.05
C ARG A 204 -17.71 -21.32 0.44
N GLU A 205 -17.90 -22.52 0.90
CA GLU A 205 -17.50 -22.94 2.23
C GLU A 205 -16.03 -23.35 2.17
N ILE A 206 -15.18 -22.67 2.94
CA ILE A 206 -13.77 -23.01 3.07
C ILE A 206 -13.45 -23.39 4.51
N PRO A 207 -12.56 -24.34 4.77
CA PRO A 207 -12.02 -24.56 6.10
C PRO A 207 -11.36 -23.29 6.62
N VAL A 208 -11.51 -23.02 7.90
CA VAL A 208 -10.73 -21.95 8.54
C VAL A 208 -9.33 -22.51 8.73
N ALA A 209 -8.32 -21.90 8.08
CA ALA A 209 -6.94 -22.27 8.31
C ALA A 209 -6.54 -21.91 9.74
N ALA A 210 -5.93 -22.85 10.45
CA ALA A 210 -5.30 -22.57 11.76
C ALA A 210 -4.17 -21.57 11.55
N LYS A 211 -4.08 -20.59 12.44
CA LYS A 211 -2.98 -19.62 12.42
C LYS A 211 -1.84 -20.18 13.25
N LYS A 212 -0.62 -19.96 12.83
CA LYS A 212 0.58 -20.48 13.50
C LYS A 212 0.66 -20.05 14.99
N TYR A 213 0.27 -18.81 15.30
CA TYR A 213 0.19 -18.37 16.68
C TYR A 213 -0.96 -19.00 17.49
N GLU A 214 -1.94 -19.65 16.85
CA GLU A 214 -3.05 -20.33 17.57
C GLU A 214 -2.55 -21.56 18.31
N GLU A 215 -1.52 -22.23 17.83
CA GLU A 215 -0.90 -23.38 18.51
C GLU A 215 -0.19 -22.90 19.79
N LEU A 216 0.69 -21.90 19.67
CA LEU A 216 1.36 -21.29 20.82
C LEU A 216 0.36 -20.71 21.84
N LEU A 217 -0.65 -20.02 21.33
CA LEU A 217 -1.70 -19.47 22.18
C LEU A 217 -2.44 -20.57 22.94
N MET A 218 -2.71 -21.70 22.29
CA MET A 218 -3.41 -22.84 22.92
C MET A 218 -2.54 -23.53 23.97
N GLU A 219 -1.25 -23.65 23.74
CA GLU A 219 -0.29 -24.16 24.74
C GLU A 219 -0.30 -23.28 25.99
N GLU A 220 -0.13 -21.96 25.84
CA GLU A 220 -0.15 -21.02 26.97
C GLU A 220 -1.52 -20.93 27.67
N ILE A 221 -2.64 -21.08 26.93
CA ILE A 221 -3.97 -21.16 27.51
C ILE A 221 -4.07 -22.44 28.39
N ASN A 222 -3.58 -23.56 27.92
CA ASN A 222 -3.66 -24.82 28.66
C ASN A 222 -2.78 -24.78 29.92
N GLU A 223 -1.61 -24.17 29.84
CA GLU A 223 -0.74 -23.92 31.00
C GLU A 223 -1.44 -23.02 32.04
N ASP A 224 -2.02 -21.89 31.61
CA ASP A 224 -2.77 -21.00 32.49
C ASP A 224 -3.96 -21.70 33.16
N ARG A 225 -4.69 -22.53 32.42
CA ARG A 225 -5.83 -23.31 32.95
C ARG A 225 -5.38 -24.33 33.97
N GLU A 226 -4.26 -25.02 33.73
CA GLU A 226 -3.69 -26.00 34.66
C GLU A 226 -3.27 -25.33 35.97
N ASN A 227 -2.59 -24.18 35.88
CA ASN A 227 -2.19 -23.36 37.04
C ASN A 227 -3.41 -22.93 37.91
N HIS A 228 -4.59 -22.80 37.29
CA HIS A 228 -5.83 -22.49 37.97
C HIS A 228 -6.71 -23.72 38.29
N GLY A 229 -6.16 -24.95 38.18
CA GLY A 229 -6.87 -26.19 38.46
C GLY A 229 -8.05 -26.46 37.50
N LYS A 230 -8.02 -25.92 36.28
CA LYS A 230 -9.00 -26.18 35.23
C LYS A 230 -8.50 -27.26 34.28
N LYS A 231 -9.43 -28.02 33.70
CA LYS A 231 -9.09 -29.00 32.68
C LYS A 231 -8.52 -28.30 31.45
N GLN A 232 -7.45 -28.83 30.91
CA GLN A 232 -6.91 -28.41 29.62
C GLN A 232 -7.95 -28.62 28.51
N PHE A 233 -7.89 -27.80 27.47
CA PHE A 233 -8.63 -28.06 26.28
C PHE A 233 -7.95 -29.24 25.55
N THR A 234 -8.67 -30.32 25.35
CA THR A 234 -8.25 -31.39 24.47
C THR A 234 -8.32 -30.89 23.03
N ASP A 235 -7.27 -31.13 22.26
CA ASP A 235 -7.34 -31.05 20.80
C ASP A 235 -8.34 -32.11 20.31
N ASP A 236 -9.60 -31.76 20.28
CA ASP A 236 -10.53 -32.51 19.46
C ASP A 236 -10.11 -32.22 18.00
N LYS A 237 -9.24 -33.13 17.49
CA LYS A 237 -8.84 -33.17 16.07
C LYS A 237 -10.03 -33.28 15.12
N ASN A 238 -11.23 -33.38 15.66
CA ASN A 238 -12.50 -33.43 14.95
C ASN A 238 -13.17 -32.04 14.77
N ASP A 239 -12.65 -30.94 15.33
CA ASP A 239 -13.20 -29.61 15.08
C ASP A 239 -12.56 -28.89 13.85
N THR A 240 -11.97 -29.70 12.94
CA THR A 240 -11.60 -29.28 11.56
C THR A 240 -12.82 -28.88 10.72
N SER A 241 -14.01 -28.85 11.31
CA SER A 241 -15.27 -28.52 10.65
C SER A 241 -15.68 -27.04 10.75
N LYS A 242 -14.88 -26.16 11.34
CA LYS A 242 -15.20 -24.73 11.23
C LYS A 242 -15.03 -24.28 9.80
N THR A 243 -16.11 -24.32 9.05
CA THR A 243 -16.18 -23.78 7.71
C THR A 243 -16.65 -22.32 7.79
N LYS A 244 -16.06 -21.49 6.95
CA LYS A 244 -16.46 -20.10 6.80
C LYS A 244 -17.02 -19.89 5.40
N ASN A 245 -18.21 -19.32 5.31
CA ASN A 245 -18.78 -18.90 4.04
C ASN A 245 -18.03 -17.67 3.50
N VAL A 246 -17.28 -17.85 2.43
CA VAL A 246 -16.55 -16.79 1.75
C VAL A 246 -17.22 -16.49 0.41
N THR A 247 -17.29 -15.20 0.07
CA THR A 247 -17.73 -14.78 -1.25
C THR A 247 -16.53 -14.77 -2.19
N GLU A 248 -16.52 -15.65 -3.16
CA GLU A 248 -15.45 -15.83 -4.15
C GLU A 248 -15.90 -15.27 -5.51
N SER A 249 -14.95 -14.69 -6.26
CA SER A 249 -15.18 -14.24 -7.63
C SER A 249 -15.02 -15.42 -8.60
N THR A 250 -15.94 -15.59 -9.53
CA THR A 250 -15.79 -16.59 -10.61
C THR A 250 -14.78 -16.18 -11.69
N THR A 251 -14.36 -14.92 -11.69
CA THR A 251 -13.43 -14.37 -12.69
C THR A 251 -12.00 -14.37 -12.20
N ASP A 252 -11.81 -14.18 -10.90
CA ASP A 252 -10.52 -14.11 -10.20
C ASP A 252 -10.74 -14.69 -8.79
N PRO A 253 -10.59 -16.02 -8.62
CA PRO A 253 -10.90 -16.71 -7.35
C PRO A 253 -10.01 -16.27 -6.19
N ASP A 254 -8.78 -15.85 -6.49
CA ASP A 254 -7.76 -15.51 -5.48
C ASP A 254 -8.00 -14.14 -4.84
N CYS A 255 -8.87 -13.30 -5.41
CA CYS A 255 -9.15 -11.99 -4.81
C CYS A 255 -10.20 -12.11 -3.68
N GLY A 256 -10.08 -11.22 -2.69
CA GLY A 256 -11.00 -11.13 -1.55
C GLY A 256 -12.02 -10.00 -1.68
N VAL A 257 -13.13 -10.11 -0.93
CA VAL A 257 -14.12 -9.02 -0.84
C VAL A 257 -13.67 -8.03 0.21
N PHE A 258 -13.39 -6.82 -0.23
CA PHE A 258 -13.07 -5.68 0.63
C PHE A 258 -14.28 -4.78 0.82
N ASN A 259 -14.55 -4.39 2.06
CA ASN A 259 -15.62 -3.47 2.43
C ASN A 259 -15.02 -2.15 2.96
N LYS A 260 -15.22 -1.06 2.25
CA LYS A 260 -14.84 0.27 2.71
C LYS A 260 -16.09 1.06 3.09
N GLY A 261 -16.38 1.09 4.40
CA GLY A 261 -17.60 1.71 4.91
C GLY A 261 -18.89 0.96 4.45
N GLU A 262 -20.04 1.55 4.71
CA GLU A 262 -21.34 0.92 4.46
C GLU A 262 -21.69 0.72 2.98
N HIS A 263 -21.07 1.49 2.07
CA HIS A 263 -21.54 1.60 0.69
C HIS A 263 -20.59 1.07 -0.38
N LYS A 264 -19.35 0.68 -0.04
CA LYS A 264 -18.36 0.30 -1.05
C LYS A 264 -17.81 -1.11 -0.84
N LYS A 265 -18.45 -2.07 -1.52
CA LYS A 265 -17.96 -3.47 -1.61
C LYS A 265 -17.30 -3.68 -2.96
N GLN A 266 -16.10 -4.24 -2.96
CA GLN A 266 -15.37 -4.57 -4.18
C GLN A 266 -14.46 -5.76 -3.96
N PHE A 267 -14.14 -6.48 -5.02
CA PHE A 267 -13.05 -7.44 -4.99
C PHE A 267 -11.71 -6.70 -5.02
N ALA A 268 -10.80 -7.10 -4.16
CA ALA A 268 -9.49 -6.49 -4.02
C ALA A 268 -8.44 -7.49 -3.57
N TYR A 269 -7.18 -7.13 -3.79
CA TYR A 269 -6.01 -7.65 -3.10
C TYR A 269 -5.54 -6.61 -2.09
N GLU A 270 -4.79 -7.04 -1.11
CA GLU A 270 -4.12 -6.17 -0.16
C GLU A 270 -2.61 -6.38 -0.25
N ALA A 271 -1.87 -5.27 -0.32
CA ALA A 271 -0.42 -5.29 -0.30
C ALA A 271 0.05 -4.77 1.06
N HIS A 272 0.53 -5.68 1.90
CA HIS A 272 1.22 -5.38 3.17
C HIS A 272 2.64 -5.00 2.81
N THR A 273 3.05 -3.80 3.17
CA THR A 273 4.27 -3.20 2.65
C THR A 273 5.08 -2.62 3.79
N ALA A 274 6.39 -2.85 3.78
CA ALA A 274 7.36 -2.23 4.67
C ALA A 274 8.20 -1.21 3.91
N CYS A 275 8.42 -0.04 4.49
CA CYS A 275 9.40 0.90 3.98
C CYS A 275 10.29 1.44 5.09
N ASP A 276 11.47 1.93 4.73
CA ASP A 276 12.40 2.61 5.63
C ASP A 276 11.98 4.08 5.89
N LYS A 277 12.74 4.77 6.73
CA LYS A 277 12.51 6.19 7.03
C LYS A 277 12.69 7.12 5.82
N ASN A 278 13.38 6.67 4.79
CA ASN A 278 13.56 7.39 3.54
C ASN A 278 12.45 7.07 2.54
N GLY A 279 11.56 6.11 2.85
CA GLY A 279 10.45 5.64 2.00
C GLY A 279 10.93 4.78 0.82
N TYR A 280 12.03 4.03 0.96
CA TYR A 280 12.34 2.90 0.11
C TYR A 280 11.52 1.70 0.56
N ILE A 281 10.87 1.04 -0.37
CA ILE A 281 10.09 -0.17 -0.08
C ILE A 281 11.06 -1.31 0.14
N MET A 282 11.04 -1.89 1.33
CA MET A 282 11.96 -2.96 1.74
C MET A 282 11.42 -4.36 1.47
N ASP A 283 10.12 -4.56 1.65
CA ASP A 283 9.44 -5.81 1.35
C ASP A 283 7.94 -5.59 1.11
N VAL A 284 7.30 -6.55 0.48
CA VAL A 284 5.86 -6.57 0.23
C VAL A 284 5.31 -8.01 0.21
N GLU A 285 4.18 -8.19 0.89
CA GLU A 285 3.36 -9.41 0.84
C GLU A 285 1.99 -9.06 0.27
N VAL A 286 1.47 -9.88 -0.64
CA VAL A 286 0.16 -9.66 -1.24
C VAL A 286 -0.80 -10.75 -0.80
N THR A 287 -1.95 -10.35 -0.29
CA THR A 287 -3.01 -11.27 0.18
C THR A 287 -4.34 -10.96 -0.49
N PRO A 288 -5.31 -11.90 -0.46
CA PRO A 288 -6.70 -11.57 -0.77
C PRO A 288 -7.20 -10.44 0.15
N GLY A 289 -7.93 -9.47 -0.39
CA GLY A 289 -8.33 -8.25 0.35
C GLY A 289 -9.37 -8.45 1.47
N ASN A 290 -9.65 -9.68 1.86
CA ASN A 290 -10.46 -10.07 3.02
C ASN A 290 -9.63 -10.75 4.12
N VAL A 291 -8.33 -10.83 3.96
CA VAL A 291 -7.39 -11.30 4.98
C VAL A 291 -7.10 -10.13 5.92
N HIS A 292 -7.13 -10.37 7.22
CA HIS A 292 -6.86 -9.33 8.21
C HIS A 292 -5.36 -9.10 8.34
N ASP A 293 -4.93 -7.86 8.52
CA ASP A 293 -3.52 -7.45 8.63
C ASP A 293 -2.70 -8.30 9.60
N SER A 294 -3.28 -8.63 10.76
CA SER A 294 -2.62 -9.44 11.79
C SER A 294 -2.38 -10.90 11.37
N VAL A 295 -3.08 -11.40 10.35
CA VAL A 295 -2.90 -12.78 9.84
C VAL A 295 -1.73 -12.85 8.87
N ALA A 296 -1.61 -11.83 8.01
CA ALA A 296 -0.52 -11.73 7.05
C ALA A 296 0.81 -11.37 7.73
N PHE A 297 0.75 -10.76 8.92
CA PHE A 297 1.90 -10.16 9.60
C PHE A 297 2.99 -11.16 9.95
N GLU A 298 2.67 -12.35 10.41
CA GLU A 298 3.64 -13.25 11.04
C GLU A 298 4.75 -13.70 10.07
N GLU A 299 4.39 -14.35 8.97
CA GLU A 299 5.35 -14.83 7.97
C GLU A 299 6.07 -13.68 7.26
N TYR A 300 5.32 -12.62 6.98
CA TYR A 300 5.85 -11.40 6.40
C TYR A 300 6.91 -10.74 7.29
N TYR A 301 6.63 -10.65 8.60
CA TYR A 301 7.52 -10.05 9.58
C TYR A 301 8.80 -10.87 9.76
N ASP A 302 8.71 -12.21 9.80
CA ASP A 302 9.87 -13.10 9.91
C ASP A 302 10.81 -12.90 8.72
N ARG A 303 10.29 -12.96 7.49
CA ARG A 303 11.07 -12.71 6.27
C ARG A 303 11.72 -11.33 6.26
N LEU A 304 10.96 -10.29 6.62
CA LEU A 304 11.48 -8.93 6.69
C LEU A 304 12.64 -8.78 7.68
N THR A 305 12.50 -9.38 8.86
CA THR A 305 13.53 -9.28 9.93
C THR A 305 14.74 -10.17 9.71
N GLU A 306 14.59 -11.27 8.97
CA GLU A 306 15.71 -12.09 8.47
C GLU A 306 16.53 -11.32 7.43
N SER A 307 15.86 -10.65 6.49
CA SER A 307 16.51 -9.83 5.45
C SER A 307 17.18 -8.57 6.02
N PHE A 308 16.60 -7.98 7.06
CA PHE A 308 17.07 -6.74 7.68
C PHE A 308 17.21 -6.87 9.21
N PRO A 309 18.25 -7.54 9.70
CA PRO A 309 18.47 -7.73 11.14
C PRO A 309 18.66 -6.42 11.94
N GLN A 310 18.99 -5.32 11.26
CA GLN A 310 19.21 -3.99 11.84
C GLN A 310 17.92 -3.27 12.26
N ILE A 311 16.76 -3.84 11.95
CA ILE A 311 15.47 -3.26 12.36
C ILE A 311 15.40 -3.24 13.90
N GLU A 312 15.20 -2.06 14.45
CA GLU A 312 15.00 -1.81 15.88
C GLU A 312 13.57 -1.39 16.17
N TYR A 313 13.02 -0.48 15.36
CA TYR A 313 11.69 0.08 15.55
C TYR A 313 10.74 -0.41 14.45
N VAL A 314 9.58 -0.94 14.87
CA VAL A 314 8.53 -1.42 13.97
C VAL A 314 7.29 -0.55 14.14
N VAL A 315 7.08 0.36 13.19
CA VAL A 315 6.02 1.37 13.23
C VAL A 315 4.82 0.89 12.43
N MET A 316 3.69 0.69 13.09
CA MET A 316 2.49 0.08 12.48
C MET A 316 1.23 0.90 12.80
N ASP A 317 0.17 0.67 12.02
CA ASP A 317 -1.12 1.31 12.27
C ASP A 317 -1.97 0.58 13.35
N ALA A 318 -3.17 1.12 13.62
CA ALA A 318 -4.09 0.55 14.60
C ALA A 318 -4.65 -0.83 14.22
N GLY A 319 -4.57 -1.24 12.94
CA GLY A 319 -5.00 -2.55 12.45
C GLY A 319 -4.09 -3.67 12.97
N TYR A 320 -2.80 -3.38 13.11
CA TYR A 320 -1.80 -4.31 13.66
C TYR A 320 -1.77 -4.36 15.20
N LYS A 321 -2.51 -3.47 15.90
CA LYS A 321 -2.51 -3.44 17.37
C LYS A 321 -3.30 -4.59 17.96
N THR A 322 -2.69 -5.76 18.03
CA THR A 322 -3.21 -7.00 18.62
C THR A 322 -2.20 -7.60 19.59
N PRO A 323 -2.62 -8.37 20.60
CA PRO A 323 -1.69 -9.01 21.54
C PRO A 323 -0.66 -9.92 20.85
N ALA A 324 -1.06 -10.66 19.81
CA ALA A 324 -0.18 -11.54 19.06
C ALA A 324 0.94 -10.77 18.33
N VAL A 325 0.61 -9.66 17.66
CA VAL A 325 1.59 -8.81 16.98
C VAL A 325 2.54 -8.15 17.99
N ALA A 326 1.99 -7.63 19.10
CA ALA A 326 2.81 -7.02 20.16
C ALA A 326 3.82 -8.03 20.72
N LYS A 327 3.35 -9.23 21.10
CA LYS A 327 4.20 -10.33 21.57
C LYS A 327 5.30 -10.67 20.57
N LYS A 328 4.95 -10.93 19.31
CA LYS A 328 5.89 -11.29 18.25
C LYS A 328 7.03 -10.27 18.08
N VAL A 329 6.70 -8.98 18.07
CA VAL A 329 7.70 -7.92 17.90
C VAL A 329 8.59 -7.79 19.14
N ILE A 330 8.00 -7.80 20.35
CA ILE A 330 8.75 -7.66 21.61
C ILE A 330 9.65 -8.88 21.84
N ASP A 331 9.14 -10.10 21.66
CA ASP A 331 9.90 -11.34 21.82
C ASP A 331 11.08 -11.44 20.85
N SER A 332 10.96 -10.80 19.67
CA SER A 332 12.08 -10.68 18.72
C SER A 332 13.13 -9.63 19.11
N GLY A 333 12.99 -8.99 20.29
CA GLY A 333 13.90 -7.95 20.79
C GLY A 333 13.73 -6.58 20.10
N ARG A 334 12.62 -6.33 19.41
CA ARG A 334 12.35 -5.09 18.68
C ARG A 334 11.25 -4.28 19.36
N ILE A 335 11.17 -3.00 19.03
CA ILE A 335 10.29 -2.02 19.67
C ILE A 335 9.07 -1.74 18.79
N PRO A 336 7.85 -2.18 19.16
CA PRO A 336 6.64 -1.87 18.43
C PRO A 336 6.18 -0.43 18.70
N VAL A 337 6.05 0.37 17.64
CA VAL A 337 5.55 1.74 17.73
C VAL A 337 4.13 1.79 17.19
N LEU A 338 3.16 1.80 18.11
CA LEU A 338 1.73 1.66 17.83
C LEU A 338 0.94 2.88 18.29
N PRO A 339 -0.17 3.23 17.60
CA PRO A 339 -1.00 4.36 18.00
C PRO A 339 -1.86 4.06 19.23
N TYR A 340 -2.36 5.11 19.85
CA TYR A 340 -3.46 4.95 20.81
C TYR A 340 -4.71 4.41 20.12
N LYS A 341 -5.28 3.36 20.69
CA LYS A 341 -6.59 2.83 20.27
C LYS A 341 -7.61 3.10 21.38
N ARG A 342 -8.61 3.93 21.05
CA ARG A 342 -9.65 4.24 22.00
C ARG A 342 -10.38 2.95 22.41
N THR A 343 -10.54 2.75 23.72
CA THR A 343 -11.32 1.62 24.25
C THR A 343 -12.79 1.77 23.88
N ASN A 344 -13.34 0.75 23.26
CA ASN A 344 -14.76 0.68 22.98
C ASN A 344 -15.53 0.46 24.31
N GLY A 345 -16.63 1.15 24.46
CA GLY A 345 -17.51 0.97 25.61
C GLY A 345 -18.76 1.81 25.43
N LYS A 346 -19.87 1.35 26.00
CA LYS A 346 -21.13 2.10 25.98
C LYS A 346 -20.96 3.41 26.75
N GLU A 347 -21.58 4.46 26.23
CA GLU A 347 -21.63 5.74 26.92
C GLU A 347 -22.34 5.60 28.28
N GLY A 348 -21.80 6.23 29.30
CA GLY A 348 -22.33 6.13 30.67
C GLY A 348 -22.00 4.82 31.41
N CYS A 349 -21.26 3.88 30.78
CA CYS A 349 -20.79 2.66 31.43
C CYS A 349 -19.31 2.74 31.79
N PHE A 350 -18.93 2.04 32.85
CA PHE A 350 -17.52 1.86 33.22
C PHE A 350 -16.68 1.26 32.09
N LYS A 351 -15.49 1.80 31.92
CA LYS A 351 -14.52 1.38 30.94
C LYS A 351 -13.56 0.33 31.50
N PRO A 352 -12.81 -0.41 30.67
CA PRO A 352 -11.82 -1.38 31.15
C PRO A 352 -10.81 -0.82 32.15
N TYR A 353 -10.40 0.43 32.03
CA TYR A 353 -9.45 1.09 32.92
C TYR A 353 -10.04 1.52 34.29
N ASP A 354 -11.37 1.46 34.47
CA ASP A 354 -12.02 1.68 35.75
C ASP A 354 -11.95 0.43 36.65
N TYR A 355 -11.50 -0.71 36.10
CA TYR A 355 -11.29 -1.96 36.82
C TYR A 355 -9.80 -2.17 37.03
N VAL A 356 -9.39 -2.41 38.28
CA VAL A 356 -7.99 -2.61 38.63
C VAL A 356 -7.69 -4.10 38.72
N TYR A 357 -6.69 -4.54 37.98
CA TYR A 357 -6.18 -5.92 38.09
C TYR A 357 -5.14 -5.98 39.19
N ASP A 358 -5.30 -6.92 40.09
CA ASP A 358 -4.34 -7.25 41.15
C ASP A 358 -3.62 -8.53 40.73
N GLU A 359 -2.35 -8.39 40.36
CA GLU A 359 -1.50 -9.47 39.86
C GLU A 359 -1.15 -10.48 40.95
N TYR A 360 -0.97 -10.01 42.20
CA TYR A 360 -0.58 -10.88 43.31
C TYR A 360 -1.71 -11.85 43.71
N TYR A 361 -2.98 -11.37 43.71
CA TYR A 361 -4.14 -12.19 44.04
C TYR A 361 -4.84 -12.75 42.80
N ASP A 362 -4.34 -12.47 41.59
CA ASP A 362 -4.98 -12.80 40.32
C ASP A 362 -6.50 -12.55 40.34
N CYS A 363 -6.88 -11.33 40.61
CA CYS A 363 -8.24 -10.90 40.64
C CYS A 363 -8.44 -9.48 40.07
N VAL A 364 -9.67 -9.13 39.80
CA VAL A 364 -10.03 -7.78 39.32
C VAL A 364 -10.86 -7.09 40.36
N ILE A 365 -10.52 -5.85 40.73
CA ILE A 365 -11.24 -5.01 41.64
C ILE A 365 -12.13 -4.05 40.85
N CYS A 366 -13.41 -4.03 41.15
CA CYS A 366 -14.36 -3.13 40.51
C CYS A 366 -14.36 -1.73 41.13
N PRO A 367 -14.96 -0.69 40.49
CA PRO A 367 -15.04 0.67 41.01
C PRO A 367 -15.73 0.80 42.39
N ASN A 368 -16.51 -0.21 42.79
CA ASN A 368 -17.14 -0.29 44.12
C ASN A 368 -16.33 -1.17 45.10
N ASN A 369 -15.04 -1.38 44.85
CA ASN A 369 -14.08 -2.15 45.64
C ASN A 369 -14.47 -3.62 45.91
N GLU A 370 -15.29 -4.21 45.04
CA GLU A 370 -15.61 -5.65 45.08
C GLU A 370 -14.70 -6.46 44.16
N VAL A 371 -14.36 -7.66 44.65
CA VAL A 371 -13.43 -8.55 43.96
C VAL A 371 -14.15 -9.44 42.93
N LEU A 372 -13.71 -9.38 41.68
CA LEU A 372 -14.06 -10.30 40.63
C LEU A 372 -13.02 -11.41 40.59
N LYS A 373 -13.45 -12.63 40.84
CA LYS A 373 -12.55 -13.80 40.87
C LYS A 373 -12.36 -14.41 39.50
N TYR A 374 -11.19 -14.99 39.28
CA TYR A 374 -10.94 -15.81 38.11
C TYR A 374 -11.99 -16.92 37.96
N SER A 375 -12.52 -17.08 36.78
CA SER A 375 -13.54 -18.09 36.47
C SER A 375 -12.99 -19.15 35.51
N THR A 376 -12.42 -18.73 34.39
CA THR A 376 -11.84 -19.59 33.38
C THR A 376 -11.05 -18.79 32.37
N THR A 377 -10.17 -19.44 31.62
CA THR A 377 -9.57 -18.88 30.39
C THR A 377 -10.25 -19.53 29.19
N ASN A 378 -10.76 -18.71 28.31
CA ASN A 378 -11.49 -19.19 27.14
C ASN A 378 -10.52 -19.56 25.98
N ARG A 379 -11.04 -20.18 24.89
CA ARG A 379 -10.24 -20.61 23.74
C ARG A 379 -9.62 -19.44 22.91
N GLU A 380 -10.08 -18.23 23.15
CA GLU A 380 -9.54 -17.02 22.52
C GLU A 380 -8.40 -16.36 23.33
N GLY A 381 -7.99 -17.00 24.45
CA GLY A 381 -6.91 -16.52 25.32
C GLY A 381 -7.34 -15.47 26.33
N TYR A 382 -8.64 -15.27 26.56
CA TYR A 382 -9.10 -14.32 27.59
C TYR A 382 -9.39 -15.02 28.91
N LYS A 383 -8.70 -14.58 29.97
CA LYS A 383 -9.06 -14.83 31.38
C LYS A 383 -10.35 -14.10 31.70
N GLU A 384 -11.34 -14.81 32.22
CA GLU A 384 -12.63 -14.26 32.63
C GLU A 384 -12.69 -14.10 34.13
N TYR A 385 -12.83 -12.85 34.60
CA TYR A 385 -13.04 -12.53 35.99
C TYR A 385 -14.50 -12.18 36.21
N LYS A 386 -15.17 -12.83 37.15
CA LYS A 386 -16.62 -12.71 37.36
C LYS A 386 -16.95 -12.17 38.75
N SER A 387 -17.87 -11.21 38.80
CA SER A 387 -18.41 -10.68 40.04
C SER A 387 -19.44 -11.62 40.69
N CYS A 388 -19.66 -11.44 41.97
CA CYS A 388 -20.73 -12.16 42.66
C CYS A 388 -22.11 -11.51 42.41
N PRO A 389 -23.07 -12.21 41.75
CA PRO A 389 -24.38 -11.67 41.41
C PRO A 389 -25.14 -11.12 42.64
N LYS A 390 -25.06 -11.82 43.77
CA LYS A 390 -25.77 -11.43 45.00
C LYS A 390 -25.29 -10.08 45.57
N ILE A 391 -24.00 -9.76 45.40
CA ILE A 391 -23.41 -8.49 45.79
C ILE A 391 -23.79 -7.40 44.79
N CYS A 392 -23.65 -7.72 43.50
CA CYS A 392 -23.93 -6.77 42.44
C CYS A 392 -25.41 -6.37 42.33
N GLU A 393 -26.34 -7.24 42.71
CA GLU A 393 -27.78 -6.94 42.77
C GLU A 393 -28.11 -5.74 43.67
N LYS A 394 -27.33 -5.57 44.75
CA LYS A 394 -27.48 -4.45 45.70
C LYS A 394 -26.53 -3.28 45.43
N CYS A 395 -25.73 -3.35 44.36
CA CYS A 395 -24.72 -2.35 44.07
C CYS A 395 -25.36 -1.05 43.53
N PRO A 396 -25.04 0.13 44.09
CA PRO A 396 -25.58 1.41 43.63
C PRO A 396 -25.13 1.76 42.20
N GLU A 397 -23.98 1.24 41.77
CA GLU A 397 -23.39 1.49 40.45
C GLU A 397 -23.77 0.43 39.41
N LEU A 398 -24.72 -0.47 39.71
CA LEU A 398 -25.08 -1.58 38.82
C LEU A 398 -25.44 -1.12 37.42
N ALA A 399 -26.19 -0.05 37.28
CA ALA A 399 -26.64 0.50 36.00
C ALA A 399 -25.48 0.95 35.08
N LYS A 400 -24.37 1.44 35.67
CA LYS A 400 -23.15 1.83 34.95
C LYS A 400 -22.19 0.65 34.72
N CYS A 401 -22.37 -0.44 35.47
CA CYS A 401 -21.45 -1.57 35.46
C CYS A 401 -21.86 -2.65 34.45
N THR A 402 -23.10 -3.17 34.55
CA THR A 402 -23.56 -4.26 33.70
C THR A 402 -25.04 -4.19 33.38
N GLN A 403 -25.43 -4.66 32.19
CA GLN A 403 -26.81 -4.85 31.74
C GLN A 403 -27.20 -6.33 31.74
N SER A 404 -26.38 -7.19 32.36
CA SER A 404 -26.66 -8.63 32.46
C SER A 404 -27.93 -8.86 33.30
N ARG A 405 -28.79 -9.77 32.82
CA ARG A 405 -30.00 -10.19 33.56
C ARG A 405 -29.69 -10.82 34.93
N ASN A 406 -28.49 -11.43 35.02
CA ASN A 406 -28.02 -12.10 36.24
C ASN A 406 -27.22 -11.14 37.14
N HIS A 407 -27.23 -9.83 36.86
CA HIS A 407 -26.48 -8.82 37.61
C HIS A 407 -24.97 -9.12 37.74
N GLN A 408 -24.45 -9.99 36.88
CA GLN A 408 -23.04 -10.41 36.89
C GLN A 408 -22.22 -9.60 35.87
N LYS A 409 -21.12 -9.04 36.35
CA LYS A 409 -20.09 -8.42 35.50
C LYS A 409 -19.00 -9.45 35.19
N THR A 410 -18.62 -9.55 33.91
CA THR A 410 -17.42 -10.26 33.48
C THR A 410 -16.42 -9.26 32.93
N VAL A 411 -15.21 -9.31 33.45
CA VAL A 411 -14.06 -8.56 32.89
C VAL A 411 -13.13 -9.55 32.23
N LEU A 412 -12.65 -9.20 31.05
CA LEU A 412 -11.79 -10.03 30.22
C LEU A 412 -10.37 -9.44 30.21
N LYS A 413 -9.35 -10.24 30.52
CA LYS A 413 -7.94 -9.89 30.38
C LYS A 413 -7.29 -10.97 29.49
N HIS A 414 -6.67 -10.57 28.37
CA HIS A 414 -5.96 -11.51 27.51
C HIS A 414 -4.70 -12.01 28.19
N ILE A 415 -4.29 -13.27 28.00
CA ILE A 415 -3.07 -13.84 28.60
C ILE A 415 -1.83 -13.05 28.17
N TRP A 416 -1.84 -12.45 26.97
CA TRP A 416 -0.79 -11.57 26.46
C TRP A 416 -1.08 -10.08 26.66
N SER A 417 -1.90 -9.72 27.67
CA SER A 417 -2.22 -8.30 27.97
C SER A 417 -1.00 -7.49 28.35
N ASP A 418 -0.02 -8.12 28.98
CA ASP A 418 1.19 -7.45 29.47
C ASP A 418 2.03 -6.89 28.32
N TYR A 419 2.05 -7.58 27.16
CA TYR A 419 2.65 -7.05 25.92
C TYR A 419 1.89 -5.80 25.42
N MET A 420 0.57 -5.75 25.60
CA MET A 420 -0.20 -4.57 25.22
C MET A 420 0.05 -3.40 26.16
N GLU A 421 0.24 -3.65 27.45
CA GLU A 421 0.65 -2.65 28.45
C GLU A 421 2.04 -2.11 28.12
N GLN A 422 3.01 -2.97 27.81
CA GLN A 422 4.33 -2.57 27.34
C GLN A 422 4.28 -1.68 26.08
N THR A 423 3.38 -1.97 25.13
CA THR A 423 3.21 -1.11 23.93
C THR A 423 2.68 0.28 24.30
N GLU A 424 1.85 0.41 25.34
CA GLU A 424 1.40 1.71 25.82
C GLU A 424 2.53 2.48 26.52
N ASP A 425 3.38 1.82 27.29
CA ASP A 425 4.56 2.42 27.93
C ASP A 425 5.55 2.91 26.88
N ILE A 426 5.84 2.07 25.87
CA ILE A 426 6.68 2.44 24.73
C ILE A 426 6.11 3.70 24.03
N ARG A 427 4.81 3.77 23.80
CA ARG A 427 4.15 4.92 23.17
C ARG A 427 4.35 6.23 23.93
N HIS A 428 4.50 6.16 25.27
CA HIS A 428 4.76 7.31 26.13
C HIS A 428 6.26 7.67 26.24
N THR A 429 7.14 6.85 25.70
CA THR A 429 8.57 7.14 25.67
C THR A 429 8.87 8.29 24.72
N THR A 430 9.83 9.12 25.10
CA THR A 430 10.26 10.29 24.30
C THR A 430 10.69 9.87 22.88
N GLY A 431 10.21 10.57 21.86
CA GLY A 431 10.54 10.32 20.45
C GLY A 431 9.61 9.33 19.74
N MET A 432 8.85 8.52 20.46
CA MET A 432 7.97 7.50 19.82
C MET A 432 6.80 8.11 19.07
N ARG A 433 6.26 9.21 19.57
CA ARG A 433 5.19 9.94 18.90
C ARG A 433 5.66 10.57 17.59
N GLU A 434 6.82 11.20 17.62
CA GLU A 434 7.45 11.81 16.45
C GLU A 434 7.79 10.74 15.41
N LEU A 435 8.27 9.57 15.85
CA LEU A 435 8.54 8.44 14.98
C LEU A 435 7.24 7.92 14.33
N TYR A 436 6.16 7.79 15.11
CA TYR A 436 4.86 7.38 14.58
C TYR A 436 4.31 8.39 13.54
N ASP A 437 4.43 9.68 13.81
CA ASP A 437 3.94 10.75 12.91
C ASP A 437 4.66 10.74 11.54
N LYS A 438 5.91 10.22 11.45
CA LYS A 438 6.63 10.05 10.19
C LYS A 438 5.96 9.10 9.19
N ARG A 439 4.99 8.28 9.60
CA ARG A 439 4.19 7.44 8.70
C ARG A 439 3.59 8.23 7.54
N LYS A 440 3.15 9.46 7.80
CA LYS A 440 2.55 10.36 6.79
C LYS A 440 3.53 10.72 5.67
N GLU A 441 4.81 10.84 6.01
CA GLU A 441 5.88 11.21 5.08
C GLU A 441 6.56 10.01 4.43
N THR A 442 6.39 8.82 4.99
CA THR A 442 6.97 7.56 4.57
C THR A 442 5.94 6.67 3.87
N ILE A 443 5.37 5.70 4.57
CA ILE A 443 4.53 4.65 3.97
C ILE A 443 3.24 5.21 3.33
N GLU A 444 2.55 6.16 3.98
CA GLU A 444 1.33 6.75 3.42
C GLU A 444 1.63 7.52 2.13
N ARG A 445 2.77 8.23 2.07
CA ARG A 445 3.23 8.91 0.86
C ARG A 445 3.62 7.91 -0.23
N CYS A 446 4.30 6.81 0.11
CA CYS A 446 4.61 5.74 -0.84
C CYS A 446 3.33 5.18 -1.48
N PHE A 447 2.29 4.93 -0.69
CA PHE A 447 1.00 4.48 -1.21
C PHE A 447 0.27 5.53 -2.06
N ALA A 448 0.35 6.80 -1.67
CA ALA A 448 -0.20 7.88 -2.49
C ALA A 448 0.50 7.93 -3.85
N ASP A 449 1.82 7.90 -3.88
CA ASP A 449 2.61 7.91 -5.11
C ASP A 449 2.34 6.65 -5.96
N ALA A 450 2.29 5.46 -5.35
CA ALA A 450 1.96 4.22 -6.04
C ALA A 450 0.59 4.28 -6.73
N LYS A 451 -0.41 4.83 -6.05
CA LYS A 451 -1.79 4.94 -6.56
C LYS A 451 -1.96 6.04 -7.60
N GLU A 452 -1.37 7.22 -7.39
CA GLU A 452 -1.60 8.39 -8.24
C GLU A 452 -0.64 8.45 -9.43
N LYS A 453 0.64 8.11 -9.23
CA LYS A 453 1.67 8.27 -10.25
C LYS A 453 2.00 6.96 -10.96
N HIS A 454 1.84 5.83 -10.28
CA HIS A 454 2.26 4.52 -10.76
C HIS A 454 1.11 3.55 -11.07
N GLY A 455 -0.15 4.04 -11.04
CA GLY A 455 -1.34 3.27 -11.48
C GLY A 455 -1.68 2.07 -10.60
N MET A 456 -1.44 2.12 -9.27
CA MET A 456 -1.69 0.99 -8.37
C MET A 456 -3.12 0.90 -7.82
N ARG A 457 -4.03 1.82 -8.19
CA ARG A 457 -5.41 1.77 -7.73
C ARG A 457 -6.19 0.55 -8.19
N TYR A 458 -5.82 0.01 -9.35
CA TYR A 458 -6.50 -1.08 -10.03
C TYR A 458 -5.49 -1.95 -10.77
N THR A 459 -5.65 -3.26 -10.71
CA THR A 459 -4.88 -4.20 -11.53
C THR A 459 -5.71 -4.86 -12.61
N LEU A 460 -5.14 -5.06 -13.81
CA LEU A 460 -5.69 -5.89 -14.88
C LEU A 460 -5.24 -7.35 -14.75
N VAL A 461 -4.22 -7.58 -13.94
CA VAL A 461 -3.65 -8.90 -13.69
C VAL A 461 -4.57 -9.68 -12.74
N ARG A 462 -4.66 -10.99 -12.90
CA ARG A 462 -5.47 -11.91 -12.10
C ARG A 462 -4.60 -13.03 -11.53
N GLY A 463 -5.06 -13.58 -10.42
CA GLY A 463 -4.35 -14.61 -9.67
C GLY A 463 -3.31 -14.03 -8.72
N LEU A 464 -3.25 -14.59 -7.49
CA LEU A 464 -2.42 -14.05 -6.40
C LEU A 464 -0.95 -13.93 -6.78
N SER A 465 -0.35 -15.02 -7.31
CA SER A 465 1.06 -15.03 -7.73
C SER A 465 1.37 -13.96 -8.79
N GLN A 466 0.49 -13.79 -9.78
CA GLN A 466 0.71 -12.79 -10.82
C GLN A 466 0.56 -11.36 -10.30
N VAL A 467 -0.38 -11.13 -9.37
CA VAL A 467 -0.55 -9.82 -8.72
C VAL A 467 0.63 -9.52 -7.82
N THR A 468 1.18 -10.51 -7.10
CA THR A 468 2.40 -10.38 -6.30
C THR A 468 3.57 -9.93 -7.17
N LYS A 469 3.83 -10.61 -8.30
CA LYS A 469 4.86 -10.21 -9.27
C LYS A 469 4.65 -8.78 -9.76
N TRP A 470 3.42 -8.42 -10.10
CA TRP A 470 3.08 -7.08 -10.60
C TRP A 470 3.31 -5.99 -9.54
N VAL A 471 3.00 -6.26 -8.28
CA VAL A 471 3.21 -5.33 -7.15
C VAL A 471 4.70 -5.16 -6.86
N ARG A 472 5.46 -6.28 -6.77
CA ARG A 472 6.91 -6.25 -6.55
C ARG A 472 7.65 -5.45 -7.62
N LEU A 473 7.35 -5.68 -8.91
CA LEU A 473 7.94 -4.93 -10.01
C LEU A 473 7.58 -3.44 -9.98
N LYS A 474 6.38 -3.11 -9.55
CA LYS A 474 5.96 -1.72 -9.40
C LYS A 474 6.74 -1.02 -8.30
N PHE A 475 6.90 -1.64 -7.15
CA PHE A 475 7.69 -1.09 -6.06
C PHE A 475 9.19 -1.06 -6.39
N ALA A 476 9.73 -2.06 -7.10
CA ALA A 476 11.08 -2.01 -7.63
C ALA A 476 11.29 -0.80 -8.56
N ALA A 477 10.35 -0.54 -9.47
CA ALA A 477 10.41 0.64 -10.34
C ALA A 477 10.32 1.97 -9.55
N MET A 478 9.54 2.01 -8.47
CA MET A 478 9.48 3.18 -7.58
C MET A 478 10.79 3.40 -6.83
N ASN A 479 11.40 2.32 -6.33
CA ASN A 479 12.70 2.34 -5.68
C ASN A 479 13.80 2.81 -6.65
N ILE A 480 13.86 2.24 -7.85
CA ILE A 480 14.78 2.64 -8.94
C ILE A 480 14.64 4.13 -9.25
N LYS A 481 13.40 4.62 -9.41
CA LYS A 481 13.13 6.03 -9.67
C LYS A 481 13.69 6.92 -8.57
N LYS A 482 13.41 6.56 -7.31
CA LYS A 482 13.85 7.34 -6.15
C LYS A 482 15.37 7.32 -6.04
N TYR A 483 15.99 6.17 -6.20
CA TYR A 483 17.43 5.97 -6.21
C TYR A 483 18.11 6.85 -7.28
N ALA A 484 17.65 6.76 -8.52
CA ALA A 484 18.19 7.53 -9.64
C ALA A 484 18.01 9.06 -9.50
N LEU A 485 17.02 9.51 -8.74
CA LEU A 485 16.81 10.94 -8.47
C LEU A 485 17.77 11.49 -7.40
N HIS A 486 18.24 10.62 -6.50
CA HIS A 486 19.15 10.99 -5.42
C HIS A 486 20.64 10.87 -5.82
N THR A 487 20.97 9.98 -6.77
CA THR A 487 22.36 9.73 -7.23
C THR A 487 22.80 10.56 -8.42
N ALA A 488 21.89 11.26 -9.12
CA ALA A 488 22.18 11.94 -10.40
C ALA A 488 22.20 13.47 -10.32
#